data_db71e187be5cb381f3f482e778887c5a
#
_entry.id   db71e187be5cb381f3f482e778887c5a
#
_cell.length_a   1.000
_cell.length_b   1.000
_cell.length_c   1.000
_cell.angle_alpha   90.00
_cell.angle_beta   90.00
_cell.angle_gamma   90.00
#
_symmetry.space_group_name_H-M   'P 1'
#
loop_
_entity.id
_entity.type
_entity.pdbx_description
1 polymer ?
#
loop_
_entity_poly.entity_id
_entity_poly.type
_entity_poly.pdbx_seq_one_letter_code
_entity_poly.pdbx_strand_id
1 'polypeptide(L)'
;MNRFENKAVIITGAAGGIGEATTRRIVSEGGKVVIADHSKEKAEQLAAELTQSGADVRPIYFSATELQSCKELIDFAMKEYGQVDILINNVGGTDPKRDLGIEKLDIN
;
A
#
# COMPACT_ATOMS: atom_id res chain seq x y z
N MET A 1 -5.10 19.02 -0.54
CA MET A 1 -3.66 19.22 -0.44
C MET A 1 -2.93 18.02 -1.02
N ASN A 2 -1.92 18.26 -1.85
CA ASN A 2 -1.29 17.20 -2.63
C ASN A 2 0.11 16.87 -2.13
N ARG A 3 0.20 16.51 -0.85
CA ARG A 3 1.51 16.23 -0.25
C ARG A 3 2.21 15.03 -0.86
N PHE A 4 1.43 14.11 -1.45
CA PHE A 4 2.00 12.89 -2.04
C PHE A 4 1.97 12.92 -3.56
N GLU A 5 1.71 14.07 -4.13
CA GLU A 5 1.65 14.17 -5.58
C GLU A 5 2.96 13.69 -6.21
N ASN A 6 2.85 12.82 -7.21
CA ASN A 6 3.99 12.22 -7.91
C ASN A 6 4.82 11.27 -7.04
N LYS A 7 4.31 10.87 -5.88
CA LYS A 7 4.97 9.88 -5.05
C LYS A 7 4.35 8.53 -5.26
N ALA A 8 5.18 7.50 -5.33
CA ALA A 8 4.71 6.12 -5.40
C ALA A 8 4.87 5.50 -4.03
N VAL A 9 3.78 5.01 -3.48
CA VAL A 9 3.72 4.53 -2.10
C VAL A 9 3.27 3.08 -2.10
N ILE A 10 4.00 2.23 -1.41
CA ILE A 10 3.58 0.86 -1.17
C ILE A 10 2.99 0.80 0.24
N ILE A 11 1.78 0.26 0.37
CA ILE A 11 1.16 0.09 1.68
C ILE A 11 0.84 -1.38 1.84
N THR A 12 1.44 -2.03 2.83
CA THR A 12 1.11 -3.42 3.15
C THR A 12 -0.02 -3.45 4.16
N GLY A 13 -0.86 -4.48 4.10
CA GLY A 13 -2.06 -4.52 4.91
C GLY A 13 -3.03 -3.41 4.53
N ALA A 14 -3.03 -3.04 3.26
CA ALA A 14 -3.67 -1.81 2.81
C ALA A 14 -5.19 -1.92 2.71
N ALA A 15 -5.74 -3.13 2.69
CA ALA A 15 -7.16 -3.30 2.44
C ALA A 15 -7.98 -3.50 3.70
N GLY A 16 -7.38 -3.36 4.88
CA GLY A 16 -8.12 -3.55 6.12
C GLY A 16 -7.84 -2.46 7.13
N GLY A 17 -8.83 -2.09 7.90
CA GLY A 17 -8.69 -1.21 9.05
C GLY A 17 -7.86 0.03 8.81
N ILE A 18 -6.79 0.14 9.58
CA ILE A 18 -5.90 1.30 9.51
C ILE A 18 -5.25 1.42 8.14
N GLY A 19 -4.93 0.28 7.50
CA GLY A 19 -4.32 0.29 6.18
C GLY A 19 -5.22 0.93 5.13
N GLU A 20 -6.50 0.60 5.18
CA GLU A 20 -7.45 1.19 4.25
C GLU A 20 -7.57 2.70 4.48
N ALA A 21 -7.67 3.12 5.74
CA ALA A 21 -7.78 4.54 6.06
C ALA A 21 -6.53 5.30 5.57
N THR A 22 -5.35 4.71 5.77
CA THR A 22 -4.11 5.31 5.32
C THR A 22 -4.08 5.41 3.80
N THR A 23 -4.50 4.33 3.11
CA THR A 23 -4.55 4.32 1.65
C THR A 23 -5.43 5.44 1.13
N ARG A 24 -6.63 5.57 1.70
CA ARG A 24 -7.56 6.60 1.25
C ARG A 24 -7.00 8.00 1.49
N ARG A 25 -6.32 8.21 2.59
CA ARG A 25 -5.73 9.51 2.90
C ARG A 25 -4.63 9.86 1.91
N ILE A 26 -3.73 8.92 1.63
CA ILE A 26 -2.62 9.19 0.71
C ILE A 26 -3.14 9.45 -0.69
N VAL A 27 -4.12 8.66 -1.12
CA VAL A 27 -4.74 8.86 -2.43
C VAL A 27 -5.38 10.24 -2.51
N SER A 28 -6.05 10.68 -1.45
CA SER A 28 -6.69 11.99 -1.44
C SER A 28 -5.68 13.13 -1.53
N GLU A 29 -4.41 12.85 -1.26
CA GLU A 29 -3.35 13.85 -1.35
C GLU A 29 -2.44 13.62 -2.55
N GLY A 30 -2.94 12.90 -3.55
CA GLY A 30 -2.28 12.79 -4.83
C GLY A 30 -1.33 11.61 -5.00
N GLY A 31 -1.23 10.74 -4.01
CA GLY A 31 -0.30 9.62 -4.08
C GLY A 31 -0.77 8.51 -5.01
N LYS A 32 0.21 7.83 -5.61
CA LYS A 32 -0.01 6.60 -6.33
C LYS A 32 0.28 5.46 -5.37
N VAL A 33 -0.63 4.50 -5.25
CA VAL A 33 -0.52 3.50 -4.18
C VAL A 33 -0.57 2.09 -4.73
N VAL A 34 0.40 1.28 -4.32
CA VAL A 34 0.32 -0.16 -4.48
C VAL A 34 -0.37 -0.69 -3.23
N ILE A 35 -1.56 -1.24 -3.43
CA ILE A 35 -2.40 -1.76 -2.36
C ILE A 35 -2.03 -3.22 -2.16
N ALA A 36 -1.16 -3.50 -1.19
CA ALA A 36 -0.65 -4.83 -0.95
C ALA A 36 -1.33 -5.45 0.26
N ASP A 37 -1.91 -6.63 0.08
CA ASP A 37 -2.66 -7.26 1.16
C ASP A 37 -2.68 -8.76 0.96
N HIS A 38 -2.77 -9.51 2.07
CA HIS A 38 -2.87 -10.94 1.98
C HIS A 38 -4.24 -11.39 1.48
N SER A 39 -5.22 -10.53 1.51
CA SER A 39 -6.51 -10.80 0.89
C SER A 39 -6.52 -10.12 -0.47
N LYS A 40 -6.25 -10.90 -1.50
CA LYS A 40 -6.23 -10.38 -2.86
C LYS A 40 -7.58 -9.80 -3.24
N GLU A 41 -8.64 -10.44 -2.82
CA GLU A 41 -9.99 -9.98 -3.13
C GLU A 41 -10.25 -8.59 -2.55
N LYS A 42 -9.89 -8.39 -1.28
CA LYS A 42 -10.12 -7.08 -0.66
C LYS A 42 -9.26 -6.00 -1.29
N ALA A 43 -8.02 -6.34 -1.64
CA ALA A 43 -7.15 -5.39 -2.32
C ALA A 43 -7.74 -4.97 -3.65
N GLU A 44 -8.28 -5.93 -4.41
CA GLU A 44 -8.86 -5.64 -5.70
C GLU A 44 -10.15 -4.82 -5.57
N GLN A 45 -10.95 -5.11 -4.54
CA GLN A 45 -12.17 -4.33 -4.31
C GLN A 45 -11.85 -2.88 -3.98
N LEU A 46 -10.89 -2.67 -3.10
CA LEU A 46 -10.50 -1.32 -2.73
C LEU A 46 -9.91 -0.59 -3.93
N ALA A 47 -9.07 -1.26 -4.71
CA ALA A 47 -8.47 -0.65 -5.89
C ALA A 47 -9.55 -0.27 -6.90
N ALA A 48 -10.54 -1.13 -7.10
CA ALA A 48 -11.61 -0.82 -8.05
C ALA A 48 -12.40 0.40 -7.59
N GLU A 49 -12.71 0.47 -6.31
CA GLU A 49 -13.44 1.61 -5.77
C GLU A 49 -12.67 2.91 -5.94
N LEU A 50 -11.39 2.89 -5.61
CA LEU A 50 -10.58 4.11 -5.69
C LEU A 50 -10.32 4.52 -7.13
N THR A 51 -10.15 3.55 -8.02
CA THR A 51 -9.97 3.83 -9.44
C THR A 51 -11.18 4.55 -10.00
N GLN A 52 -12.38 4.17 -9.56
CA GLN A 52 -13.60 4.82 -10.01
C GLN A 52 -13.65 6.29 -9.61
N SER A 53 -12.99 6.66 -8.53
CA SER A 53 -12.94 8.06 -8.12
C SER A 53 -11.72 8.78 -8.68
N GLY A 54 -10.98 8.16 -9.59
CA GLY A 54 -9.88 8.82 -10.28
C GLY A 54 -8.51 8.58 -9.71
N ALA A 55 -8.40 7.71 -8.72
CA ALA A 55 -7.11 7.43 -8.10
C ALA A 55 -6.24 6.53 -8.98
N ASP A 56 -4.93 6.66 -8.81
CA ASP A 56 -3.97 5.80 -9.49
C ASP A 56 -3.46 4.78 -8.48
N VAL A 57 -4.08 3.60 -8.48
CA VAL A 57 -3.75 2.55 -7.53
C VAL A 57 -3.64 1.21 -8.24
N ARG A 58 -2.90 0.28 -7.63
CA ARG A 58 -2.70 -1.07 -8.15
C ARG A 58 -2.78 -2.07 -7.01
N PRO A 59 -3.59 -3.12 -7.12
CA PRO A 59 -3.67 -4.14 -6.08
C PRO A 59 -2.66 -5.24 -6.35
N ILE A 60 -2.17 -5.86 -5.26
CA ILE A 60 -1.32 -7.03 -5.38
C ILE A 60 -1.46 -7.88 -4.11
N TYR A 61 -1.41 -9.21 -4.29
CA TYR A 61 -1.31 -10.10 -3.14
C TYR A 61 0.04 -9.93 -2.47
N PHE A 62 0.06 -9.92 -1.15
CA PHE A 62 1.29 -9.82 -0.38
C PHE A 62 1.15 -10.59 0.93
N SER A 63 2.15 -11.43 1.22
CA SER A 63 2.25 -12.10 2.51
C SER A 63 3.56 -11.73 3.18
N ALA A 64 3.47 -11.17 4.38
CA ALA A 64 4.66 -10.74 5.12
C ALA A 64 5.54 -11.91 5.53
N THR A 65 5.00 -13.14 5.52
CA THR A 65 5.76 -14.31 5.93
C THR A 65 6.46 -15.00 4.76
N GLU A 66 6.25 -14.52 3.53
CA GLU A 66 6.84 -15.13 2.34
C GLU A 66 7.85 -14.19 1.73
N LEU A 67 9.12 -14.59 1.75
CA LEU A 67 10.18 -13.77 1.18
C LEU A 67 9.95 -13.48 -0.29
N GLN A 68 9.48 -14.47 -1.03
CA GLN A 68 9.21 -14.29 -2.45
C GLN A 68 8.15 -13.21 -2.67
N SER A 69 7.16 -13.14 -1.80
CA SER A 69 6.11 -12.14 -1.90
C SER A 69 6.67 -10.72 -1.73
N CYS A 70 7.63 -10.56 -0.83
CA CYS A 70 8.26 -9.26 -0.63
C CYS A 70 9.01 -8.81 -1.88
N LYS A 71 9.74 -9.73 -2.51
CA LYS A 71 10.46 -9.41 -3.73
C LYS A 71 9.49 -9.06 -4.85
N GLU A 72 8.43 -9.84 -4.98
CA GLU A 72 7.44 -9.59 -6.03
C GLU A 72 6.76 -8.25 -5.83
N LEU A 73 6.54 -7.85 -4.59
CA LEU A 73 5.93 -6.57 -4.29
C LEU A 73 6.78 -5.41 -4.81
N ILE A 74 8.06 -5.44 -4.51
CA ILE A 74 8.95 -4.36 -4.95
C ILE A 74 9.08 -4.35 -6.47
N ASP A 75 9.26 -5.53 -7.07
CA ASP A 75 9.37 -5.63 -8.53
C ASP A 75 8.10 -5.10 -9.21
N PHE A 76 6.95 -5.43 -8.65
CA PHE A 76 5.68 -4.97 -9.19
C PHE A 76 5.58 -3.43 -9.14
N ALA A 77 5.93 -2.85 -8.00
CA ALA A 77 5.86 -1.40 -7.84
C ALA A 77 6.80 -0.70 -8.82
N MET A 78 8.01 -1.22 -8.98
CA MET A 78 8.96 -0.63 -9.91
C MET A 78 8.48 -0.76 -11.36
N LYS A 79 7.85 -1.88 -11.69
CA LYS A 79 7.33 -2.07 -13.04
C LYS A 79 6.17 -1.12 -13.31
N GLU A 80 5.28 -0.94 -12.34
CA GLU A 80 4.08 -0.14 -12.55
C GLU A 80 4.34 1.35 -12.49
N TYR A 81 5.21 1.78 -11.59
CA TYR A 81 5.42 3.21 -11.35
C TYR A 81 6.84 3.69 -11.63
N GLY A 82 7.79 2.78 -11.81
CA GLY A 82 9.17 3.15 -12.08
C GLY A 82 9.90 3.72 -10.88
N GLN A 83 9.27 3.76 -9.73
CA GLN A 83 9.85 4.33 -8.51
C GLN A 83 9.10 3.82 -7.31
N VAL A 84 9.75 3.85 -6.16
CA VAL A 84 9.11 3.63 -4.86
C VAL A 84 9.67 4.69 -3.93
N ASP A 85 8.82 5.59 -3.50
CA ASP A 85 9.24 6.69 -2.65
C ASP A 85 9.05 6.38 -1.17
N ILE A 86 7.99 5.65 -0.83
CA ILE A 86 7.62 5.40 0.56
C ILE A 86 7.07 3.98 0.67
N LEU A 87 7.49 3.29 1.71
CA LEU A 87 6.90 2.00 2.07
C LEU A 87 6.27 2.15 3.45
N ILE A 88 4.97 1.92 3.52
CA ILE A 88 4.24 1.92 4.79
C ILE A 88 3.88 0.49 5.11
N ASN A 89 4.48 -0.04 6.15
CA ASN A 89 4.31 -1.44 6.53
C ASN A 89 3.27 -1.54 7.64
N ASN A 90 2.09 -1.98 7.29
CA ASN A 90 0.96 -2.03 8.21
C ASN A 90 0.45 -3.46 8.34
N VAL A 91 1.35 -4.38 8.61
CA VAL A 91 0.98 -5.79 8.81
C VAL A 91 1.11 -6.13 10.29
N GLY A 92 0.55 -7.27 10.67
CA GLY A 92 0.67 -7.77 12.02
C GLY A 92 -0.51 -7.45 12.89
N GLY A 93 -1.12 -6.43 12.64
CA GLY A 93 -2.42 -5.98 13.03
C GLY A 93 -2.93 -6.12 14.44
N THR A 94 -2.74 -7.21 15.12
CA THR A 94 -3.48 -7.42 16.37
C THR A 94 -2.64 -7.42 17.63
N ASP A 95 -1.34 -7.29 17.53
CA ASP A 95 -0.49 -7.27 18.70
C ASP A 95 -0.21 -5.82 19.11
N PRO A 96 -0.89 -5.32 20.13
CA PRO A 96 -0.75 -3.91 20.51
C PRO A 96 0.65 -3.57 21.01
N LYS A 97 1.46 -4.54 21.37
CA LYS A 97 2.82 -4.26 21.81
C LYS A 97 3.76 -4.06 20.64
N ARG A 98 3.55 -4.80 19.58
CA ARG A 98 4.39 -4.73 18.41
C ARG A 98 3.89 -3.72 17.43
N ASP A 99 2.59 -3.67 17.32
CA ASP A 99 1.97 -2.91 16.28
C ASP A 99 1.54 -1.56 16.81
N LEU A 100 2.49 -0.68 16.86
CA LEU A 100 2.23 0.67 17.31
C LEU A 100 1.73 1.53 16.17
N GLY A 101 1.24 0.89 15.13
CA GLY A 101 0.70 1.59 13.99
C GLY A 101 1.51 1.33 12.74
N ILE A 102 1.88 2.36 12.07
CA ILE A 102 2.48 2.27 10.75
C ILE A 102 3.97 2.50 10.81
N GLU A 103 4.71 1.56 10.25
CA GLU A 103 6.13 1.69 10.10
C GLU A 103 6.41 2.21 8.70
N LYS A 104 7.10 3.33 8.62
CA LYS A 104 7.32 4.02 7.36
C LYS A 104 8.80 4.03 7.01
N LEU A 105 9.11 3.59 5.81
CA LEU A 105 10.47 3.59 5.30
C LEU A 105 10.53 4.46 4.05
N ASP A 106 11.55 5.30 4.01
CA ASP A 106 11.81 6.13 2.85
C ASP A 106 12.87 5.43 2.01
N ILE A 107 12.48 5.02 0.81
CA ILE A 107 13.32 4.16 -0.02
C ILE A 107 14.19 4.97 -0.98
N ASN A 108 13.93 6.22 -1.14
CA ASN A 108 14.72 7.03 -2.06
C ASN A 108 16.14 7.24 -1.58
#